data_1b4293f9282f4485f099a4f6050ae420
#
_entry.id   1b4293f9282f4485f099a4f6050ae420
#
_cell.length_a   1.000
_cell.length_b   1.000
_cell.length_c   1.000
_cell.angle_alpha   90.00
_cell.angle_beta   90.00
_cell.angle_gamma   90.00
#
_symmetry.space_group_name_H-M   'P 1'
#
loop_
_entity.id
_entity.type
_entity.pdbx_description
1 polymer ?
#
loop_
_entity_poly.entity_id
_entity_poly.type
_entity_poly.pdbx_seq_one_letter_code
_entity_poly.pdbx_strand_id
1 'polypeptide(L)'
;MKLTIFHTNDIHSHLNEYARITSYMAEHRPKLQHPSLYLDIGDHVDLSAPVTQATIGRKNIDLLNEAQCDIATIGNNEGMTISHEALNNLYNNATFNV
;
A
#
# COMPACT_ATOMS: atom_id res chain seq x y z
N MET A 1 26.49 -8.11 5.15
CA MET A 1 25.39 -7.61 4.31
C MET A 1 24.30 -7.03 5.19
N LYS A 2 23.77 -5.86 4.82
CA LYS A 2 22.63 -5.24 5.51
C LYS A 2 21.45 -5.13 4.57
N LEU A 3 20.26 -5.34 5.09
CA LEU A 3 19.00 -5.14 4.40
C LEU A 3 18.05 -4.40 5.35
N THR A 4 17.51 -3.28 4.87
CA THR A 4 16.48 -2.55 5.62
C THR A 4 15.12 -2.91 5.05
N ILE A 5 14.18 -3.26 5.92
CA ILE A 5 12.81 -3.54 5.56
C ILE A 5 11.93 -2.46 6.18
N PHE A 6 11.26 -1.69 5.31
CA PHE A 6 10.17 -0.81 5.72
C PHE A 6 8.87 -1.59 5.59
N HIS A 7 7.99 -1.50 6.58
CA HIS A 7 6.69 -2.14 6.45
C HIS A 7 5.59 -1.25 7.01
N THR A 8 4.43 -1.36 6.39
CA THR A 8 3.18 -0.76 6.87
C THR A 8 2.13 -1.84 6.98
N ASN A 9 1.18 -1.66 7.89
CA ASN A 9 0.03 -2.55 8.04
C ASN A 9 -1.11 -1.78 8.66
N ASP A 10 -2.33 -2.24 8.38
CA ASP A 10 -3.53 -1.65 8.96
C ASP A 10 -3.65 -0.14 8.70
N ILE A 11 -3.26 0.31 7.51
CA ILE A 11 -3.41 1.72 7.13
C ILE A 11 -4.88 2.14 7.12
N HIS A 12 -5.79 1.22 6.74
CA HIS A 12 -7.24 1.46 6.78
C HIS A 12 -7.62 2.79 6.11
N SER A 13 -7.05 3.06 4.95
CA SER A 13 -7.30 4.27 4.15
C SER A 13 -7.07 5.59 4.90
N HIS A 14 -6.24 5.60 5.92
CA HIS A 14 -5.78 6.84 6.57
C HIS A 14 -4.74 7.52 5.67
N LEU A 15 -5.20 8.08 4.55
CA LEU A 15 -4.31 8.49 3.46
C LEU A 15 -3.49 9.73 3.79
N ASN A 16 -3.99 10.62 4.66
CA ASN A 16 -3.21 11.78 5.11
C ASN A 16 -2.00 11.35 5.94
N GLU A 17 -2.20 10.42 6.86
CA GLU A 17 -1.12 9.85 7.67
C GLU A 17 -0.18 9.03 6.80
N TYR A 18 -0.72 8.31 5.84
CA TYR A 18 0.08 7.54 4.89
C TYR A 18 0.98 8.44 4.06
N ALA A 19 0.50 9.61 3.66
CA ALA A 19 1.32 10.59 2.94
C ALA A 19 2.57 11.00 3.72
N ARG A 20 2.45 11.13 5.04
CA ARG A 20 3.61 11.42 5.91
C ARG A 20 4.60 10.28 5.94
N ILE A 21 4.09 9.04 6.01
CA ILE A 21 4.92 7.84 6.01
C ILE A 21 5.69 7.74 4.69
N THR A 22 5.03 7.95 3.57
CA THR A 22 5.67 7.87 2.25
C THR A 22 6.69 8.98 2.04
N SER A 23 6.42 10.18 2.56
CA SER A 23 7.39 11.30 2.53
C SER A 23 8.65 10.95 3.32
N TYR A 24 8.50 10.33 4.49
CA TYR A 24 9.63 9.87 5.28
C TYR A 24 10.48 8.85 4.50
N MET A 25 9.83 7.86 3.89
CA MET A 25 10.54 6.84 3.11
C MET A 25 11.22 7.44 1.89
N ALA A 26 10.55 8.36 1.18
CA ALA A 26 11.12 9.01 0.01
C ALA A 26 12.37 9.81 0.36
N GLU A 27 12.45 10.37 1.56
CA GLU A 27 13.62 11.11 2.02
C GLU A 27 14.74 10.18 2.47
N HIS A 28 14.43 9.11 3.21
CA HIS A 28 15.42 8.29 3.90
C HIS A 28 15.91 7.11 3.08
N ARG A 29 15.03 6.49 2.28
CA ARG A 29 15.36 5.29 1.54
C ARG A 29 16.51 5.48 0.54
N PRO A 30 16.56 6.57 -0.26
CA PRO A 30 17.67 6.79 -1.18
C PRO A 30 19.01 7.05 -0.50
N LYS A 31 19.01 7.44 0.78
CA LYS A 31 20.25 7.69 1.53
C LYS A 31 20.89 6.41 2.07
N LEU A 32 20.17 5.29 2.01
CA LEU A 32 20.72 4.02 2.46
C LEU A 32 21.78 3.52 1.46
N GLN A 33 22.89 3.03 1.99
CA GLN A 33 23.99 2.49 1.19
C GLN A 33 23.89 0.98 1.02
N HIS A 34 22.74 0.40 1.29
CA HIS A 34 22.48 -1.03 1.18
C HIS A 34 21.04 -1.23 0.68
N PRO A 35 20.68 -2.45 0.23
CA PRO A 35 19.34 -2.70 -0.28
C PRO A 35 18.26 -2.47 0.75
N SER A 36 17.08 -2.06 0.28
CA SER A 36 15.89 -1.91 1.11
C SER A 36 14.68 -2.46 0.37
N LEU A 37 13.69 -2.93 1.16
CA LEU A 37 12.38 -3.35 0.67
C LEU A 37 11.30 -2.59 1.41
N TYR A 38 10.20 -2.30 0.72
CA TYR A 38 9.00 -1.79 1.35
C TYR A 38 7.88 -2.79 1.15
N LEU A 39 7.31 -3.26 2.26
CA LEU A 39 6.22 -4.23 2.30
C LEU A 39 4.98 -3.61 2.93
N ASP A 40 3.82 -3.79 2.30
CA ASP A 40 2.54 -3.52 2.96
C ASP A 40 1.90 -4.85 3.31
N ILE A 41 1.64 -5.08 4.60
CA ILE A 41 1.18 -6.37 5.07
C ILE A 41 -0.33 -6.44 5.32
N GLY A 42 -1.07 -5.65 4.56
CA GLY A 42 -2.51 -5.81 4.44
C GLY A 42 -3.33 -4.77 5.18
N ASP A 43 -4.65 -4.81 4.91
CA ASP A 43 -5.64 -3.88 5.44
C ASP A 43 -5.31 -2.41 5.15
N HIS A 44 -4.76 -2.15 3.97
CA HIS A 44 -4.50 -0.80 3.48
C HIS A 44 -5.81 -0.11 3.08
N VAL A 45 -6.72 -0.85 2.47
CA VAL A 45 -7.99 -0.35 1.95
C VAL A 45 -9.06 -0.38 3.04
N ASP A 46 -9.82 0.69 3.17
CA ASP A 46 -10.98 0.74 4.05
C ASP A 46 -12.14 1.39 3.30
N LEU A 47 -13.18 0.61 2.99
CA LEU A 47 -14.34 1.08 2.22
C LEU A 47 -15.21 2.07 2.99
N SER A 48 -15.00 2.24 4.28
CA SER A 48 -15.67 3.30 5.03
C SER A 48 -15.15 4.70 4.71
N ALA A 49 -13.95 4.80 4.15
CA ALA A 49 -13.37 6.09 3.75
C ALA A 49 -13.99 6.56 2.42
N PRO A 50 -14.45 7.83 2.32
CA PRO A 50 -15.14 8.31 1.12
C PRO A 50 -14.34 8.18 -0.17
N VAL A 51 -13.04 8.50 -0.15
CA VAL A 51 -12.21 8.38 -1.34
C VAL A 51 -12.04 6.92 -1.77
N THR A 52 -11.98 6.00 -0.82
CA THR A 52 -11.88 4.57 -1.10
C THR A 52 -13.16 4.04 -1.68
N GLN A 53 -14.32 4.46 -1.15
CA GLN A 53 -15.62 4.11 -1.72
C GLN A 53 -15.74 4.58 -3.17
N ALA A 54 -15.35 5.83 -3.44
CA ALA A 54 -15.46 6.42 -4.77
C ALA A 54 -14.61 5.69 -5.81
N THR A 55 -13.46 5.15 -5.43
CA THR A 55 -12.50 4.51 -6.34
C THR A 55 -12.42 3.00 -6.18
N ILE A 56 -13.15 2.42 -5.24
CA ILE A 56 -13.12 0.99 -4.87
C ILE A 56 -11.66 0.56 -4.57
N GLY A 57 -10.95 1.40 -3.82
CA GLY A 57 -9.58 1.13 -3.40
C GLY A 57 -8.49 1.43 -4.43
N ARG A 58 -8.82 1.84 -5.65
CA ARG A 58 -7.81 2.12 -6.68
C ARG A 58 -6.84 3.23 -6.27
N LYS A 59 -7.33 4.25 -5.57
CA LYS A 59 -6.48 5.32 -5.07
C LYS A 59 -5.43 4.80 -4.11
N ASN A 60 -5.79 3.80 -3.30
CA ASN A 60 -4.85 3.15 -2.40
C ASN A 60 -3.71 2.46 -3.18
N ILE A 61 -4.05 1.79 -4.29
CA ILE A 61 -3.05 1.14 -5.13
C ILE A 61 -2.13 2.16 -5.80
N ASP A 62 -2.70 3.27 -6.29
CA ASP A 62 -1.90 4.35 -6.88
C ASP A 62 -0.90 4.91 -5.88
N LEU A 63 -1.32 5.09 -4.62
CA LEU A 63 -0.44 5.60 -3.57
C LEU A 63 0.65 4.60 -3.20
N LEU A 64 0.34 3.30 -3.19
CA LEU A 64 1.36 2.26 -2.99
C LEU A 64 2.37 2.25 -4.14
N ASN A 65 1.93 2.44 -5.37
CA ASN A 65 2.83 2.57 -6.53
C ASN A 65 3.74 3.78 -6.38
N GLU A 66 3.19 4.93 -6.02
CA GLU A 66 3.97 6.16 -5.81
C GLU A 66 4.98 6.01 -4.68
N ALA A 67 4.64 5.25 -3.65
CA ALA A 67 5.52 4.97 -2.52
C ALA A 67 6.61 3.94 -2.87
N GLN A 68 6.59 3.39 -4.08
CA GLN A 68 7.53 2.35 -4.51
C GLN A 68 7.47 1.11 -3.63
N CYS A 69 6.25 0.68 -3.32
CA CYS A 69 6.02 -0.58 -2.61
C CYS A 69 6.57 -1.74 -3.45
N ASP A 70 7.24 -2.68 -2.79
CA ASP A 70 7.81 -3.85 -3.47
C ASP A 70 6.86 -5.04 -3.42
N ILE A 71 6.25 -5.29 -2.26
CA ILE A 71 5.36 -6.44 -2.05
C ILE A 71 4.20 -5.98 -1.16
N ALA A 72 2.99 -6.39 -1.49
CA ALA A 72 1.83 -6.17 -0.65
C ALA A 72 1.07 -7.48 -0.44
N THR A 73 0.41 -7.61 0.71
CA THR A 73 -0.46 -8.74 0.99
C THR A 73 -1.92 -8.29 1.05
N ILE A 74 -2.82 -9.23 0.83
CA ILE A 74 -4.25 -9.01 0.95
C ILE A 74 -4.65 -9.27 2.39
N GLY A 75 -5.18 -8.22 3.05
CA GLY A 75 -5.71 -8.34 4.40
C GLY A 75 -7.22 -8.62 4.41
N ASN A 76 -7.82 -8.56 5.59
CA ASN A 76 -9.25 -8.78 5.76
C ASN A 76 -10.09 -7.77 4.99
N ASN A 77 -9.70 -6.49 5.03
CA ASN A 77 -10.45 -5.44 4.37
C ASN A 77 -10.50 -5.64 2.86
N GLU A 78 -9.41 -6.09 2.24
CA GLU A 78 -9.37 -6.37 0.82
C GLU A 78 -10.09 -7.69 0.49
N GLY A 79 -9.77 -8.76 1.21
CA GLY A 79 -10.25 -10.10 0.87
C GLY A 79 -11.69 -10.39 1.28
N MET A 80 -12.20 -9.73 2.33
CA MET A 80 -13.53 -10.04 2.89
C MET A 80 -14.58 -8.96 2.61
N THR A 81 -14.19 -7.70 2.38
CA THR A 81 -15.13 -6.60 2.20
C THR A 81 -15.30 -6.15 0.76
N ILE A 82 -14.38 -6.54 -0.13
CA ILE A 82 -14.42 -6.22 -1.55
C ILE A 82 -14.94 -7.45 -2.29
N SER A 83 -15.83 -7.25 -3.28
CA SER A 83 -16.33 -8.36 -4.08
C SER A 83 -15.21 -9.07 -4.83
N HIS A 84 -15.40 -10.34 -5.19
CA HIS A 84 -14.39 -11.09 -5.94
C HIS A 84 -13.99 -10.40 -7.24
N GLU A 85 -14.97 -9.85 -7.97
CA GLU A 85 -14.70 -9.14 -9.22
C GLU A 85 -13.89 -7.87 -8.97
N ALA A 86 -14.29 -7.06 -7.99
CA ALA A 86 -13.56 -5.84 -7.64
C ALA A 86 -12.15 -6.16 -7.13
N LEU A 87 -12.01 -7.23 -6.33
CA LEU A 87 -10.70 -7.65 -5.83
C LEU A 87 -9.78 -8.08 -6.98
N ASN A 88 -10.30 -8.84 -7.94
CA ASN A 88 -9.51 -9.29 -9.10
C ASN A 88 -9.00 -8.09 -9.93
N ASN A 89 -9.77 -7.00 -9.97
CA ASN A 89 -9.42 -5.81 -10.74
C ASN A 89 -8.64 -4.77 -9.95
N LEU A 90 -8.67 -4.84 -8.62
CA LEU A 90 -8.08 -3.83 -7.75
C LEU A 90 -6.58 -3.64 -8.02
N TYR A 91 -5.87 -4.74 -8.20
CA TYR A 91 -4.42 -4.73 -8.36
C TYR A 91 -3.94 -4.70 -9.81
N ASN A 92 -4.83 -4.48 -10.78
CA ASN A 92 -4.45 -4.47 -12.19
C ASN A 92 -3.37 -3.43 -12.52
N ASN A 93 -3.38 -2.30 -11.84
CA ASN A 93 -2.41 -1.23 -12.06
C ASN A 93 -1.25 -1.26 -11.07
N ALA A 94 -1.16 -2.29 -10.23
CA ALA A 94 -0.08 -2.40 -9.26
C ALA A 94 1.26 -2.65 -9.97
N THR A 95 2.29 -1.90 -9.55
CA THR A 95 3.66 -2.10 -10.02
C THR A 95 4.48 -2.95 -9.05
N PHE A 96 3.83 -3.51 -8.05
CA PHE A 96 4.42 -4.35 -7.01
C PHE A 96 3.81 -5.75 -7.06
N ASN A 97 4.45 -6.69 -6.39
CA ASN A 97 3.95 -8.07 -6.25
C ASN A 97 2.91 -8.15 -5.12
N VAL A 98 1.91 -8.97 -5.34
CA VAL A 98 0.85 -9.21 -4.34
C VAL A 98 0.89 -10.64 -3.87
#